data_001ba366413acfd99cafd9612639e320
#
_entry.id   001ba366413acfd99cafd9612639e320
#
_cell.length_a   1.000
_cell.length_b   1.000
_cell.length_c   1.000
_cell.angle_alpha   90.00
_cell.angle_beta   90.00
_cell.angle_gamma   90.00
#
_symmetry.space_group_name_H-M   'P 1'
#
loop_
_entity.id
_entity.type
_entity.pdbx_description
1 polymer ?
#
loop_
_entity_poly.entity_id
_entity_poly.type
_entity_poly.pdbx_seq_one_letter_code
_entity_poly.pdbx_strand_id
1 'polypeptide(L)'
;EVIYAIKYFETGHSMMEADGMHGLIERAGRGVEMGTPDSYYTLFQTAKVSPPRYTVKVMEFSDFKDFRDLSERAIRDSCLTGISRWHMICFRKNHRNKVAMFVSDNYEADQRSVAWRPVGAQANLSFLRAAYEKPLPVSKAKIRDCLGLVDKLTNHRSARQFFEGLLEDQERLYPTHEQNTPGQEATNAPDRVQEDDI
;
A
#
# COMPACT_ATOMS: atom_id res chain seq x y z
N GLU A 1 -15.42 15.87 -21.19
CA GLU A 1 -14.35 16.24 -20.25
C GLU A 1 -13.96 15.02 -19.41
N VAL A 2 -12.67 14.66 -19.42
CA VAL A 2 -12.10 13.58 -18.57
C VAL A 2 -11.91 14.18 -17.19
N ILE A 3 -12.50 13.53 -16.17
CA ILE A 3 -12.35 13.95 -14.78
C ILE A 3 -11.11 13.29 -14.17
N TYR A 4 -10.94 11.99 -14.44
CA TYR A 4 -9.84 11.19 -13.91
C TYR A 4 -9.55 10.00 -14.83
N ALA A 5 -8.28 9.66 -15.01
CA ALA A 5 -7.85 8.49 -15.77
C ALA A 5 -6.76 7.73 -15.02
N ILE A 6 -6.95 6.43 -14.88
CA ILE A 6 -5.96 5.48 -14.36
C ILE A 6 -5.46 4.67 -15.55
N LYS A 7 -4.15 4.60 -15.71
CA LYS A 7 -3.48 3.77 -16.70
C LYS A 7 -2.60 2.76 -16.00
N TYR A 8 -2.75 1.50 -16.34
CA TYR A 8 -1.91 0.43 -15.85
C TYR A 8 -0.82 0.12 -16.88
N PHE A 9 0.38 -0.13 -16.41
CA PHE A 9 1.48 -0.50 -17.30
C PHE A 9 1.24 -1.88 -17.92
N GLU A 10 1.75 -2.03 -19.14
CA GLU A 10 1.86 -3.34 -19.76
C GLU A 10 3.01 -4.12 -19.13
N THR A 11 2.89 -5.44 -19.13
CA THR A 11 3.92 -6.34 -18.61
C THR A 11 5.24 -6.08 -19.34
N GLY A 12 6.32 -5.89 -18.61
CA GLY A 12 7.64 -5.56 -19.15
C GLY A 12 7.90 -4.07 -19.44
N HIS A 13 6.90 -3.20 -19.31
CA HIS A 13 6.99 -1.76 -19.58
C HIS A 13 6.63 -0.91 -18.36
N SER A 14 7.17 -1.28 -17.19
CA SER A 14 6.81 -0.66 -15.90
C SER A 14 7.79 0.41 -15.41
N MET A 15 8.65 0.95 -16.27
CA MET A 15 9.58 2.02 -15.87
C MET A 15 8.83 3.31 -15.53
N MET A 16 8.99 3.74 -14.29
CA MET A 16 8.36 4.94 -13.73
C MET A 16 9.38 5.88 -13.11
N GLU A 17 8.95 7.11 -12.83
CA GLU A 17 9.74 8.04 -12.00
C GLU A 17 10.08 7.45 -10.63
N ALA A 18 9.22 6.59 -10.08
CA ALA A 18 9.45 5.88 -8.82
C ALA A 18 10.70 4.99 -8.87
N ASP A 19 11.00 4.36 -10.01
CA ASP A 19 12.20 3.52 -10.17
C ASP A 19 13.47 4.37 -10.08
N GLY A 20 13.43 5.58 -10.66
CA GLY A 20 14.50 6.56 -10.51
C GLY A 20 14.68 7.01 -9.07
N MET A 21 13.58 7.22 -8.33
CA MET A 21 13.62 7.54 -6.91
C MET A 21 14.23 6.40 -6.09
N HIS A 22 13.79 5.16 -6.31
CA HIS A 22 14.32 3.97 -5.64
C HIS A 22 15.81 3.82 -5.91
N GLY A 23 16.26 3.97 -7.16
CA GLY A 23 17.67 3.91 -7.50
C GLY A 23 18.55 4.98 -6.82
N LEU A 24 18.00 6.18 -6.59
CA LEU A 24 18.68 7.22 -5.81
C LEU A 24 18.76 6.87 -4.33
N ILE A 25 17.67 6.38 -3.74
CA ILE A 25 17.62 5.96 -2.34
C ILE A 25 18.57 4.78 -2.11
N GLU A 26 18.55 3.78 -2.98
CA GLU A 26 19.43 2.62 -2.91
C GLU A 26 20.91 3.01 -2.97
N ARG A 27 21.26 3.93 -3.89
CA ARG A 27 22.62 4.45 -4.02
C ARG A 27 23.05 5.21 -2.78
N ALA A 28 22.18 6.06 -2.23
CA ALA A 28 22.47 6.82 -1.02
C ALA A 28 22.59 5.93 0.22
N GLY A 29 21.85 4.80 0.25
CA GLY A 29 21.88 3.84 1.34
C GLY A 29 23.05 2.86 1.33
N ARG A 30 23.88 2.83 0.26
CA ARG A 30 25.01 1.91 0.19
C ARG A 30 26.01 2.17 1.30
N GLY A 31 26.24 1.17 2.15
CA GLY A 31 27.15 1.26 3.29
C GLY A 31 26.62 2.09 4.46
N VAL A 32 25.38 2.56 4.40
CA VAL A 32 24.72 3.23 5.53
C VAL A 32 24.06 2.19 6.42
N GLU A 33 24.37 2.23 7.69
CA GLU A 33 23.77 1.36 8.70
C GLU A 33 22.42 1.93 9.15
N MET A 34 21.36 1.12 9.01
CA MET A 34 19.98 1.50 9.30
C MET A 34 19.40 0.57 10.35
N GLY A 35 19.52 0.94 11.61
CA GLY A 35 19.05 0.14 12.75
C GLY A 35 17.64 0.43 13.22
N THR A 36 17.05 1.57 12.80
CA THR A 36 15.71 2.01 13.20
C THR A 36 14.97 2.64 12.03
N PRO A 37 13.63 2.73 12.06
CA PRO A 37 12.85 3.43 11.03
C PRO A 37 13.30 4.88 10.80
N ASP A 38 13.71 5.61 11.83
CA ASP A 38 14.18 7.01 11.71
C ASP A 38 15.39 7.13 10.81
N SER A 39 16.25 6.12 10.79
CA SER A 39 17.41 6.07 9.88
C SER A 39 16.97 6.05 8.41
N TYR A 40 15.89 5.32 8.10
CA TYR A 40 15.30 5.31 6.76
C TYR A 40 14.67 6.65 6.40
N TYR A 41 13.98 7.31 7.33
CA TYR A 41 13.38 8.62 7.06
C TYR A 41 14.46 9.66 6.72
N THR A 42 15.56 9.67 7.47
CA THR A 42 16.71 10.53 7.21
C THR A 42 17.33 10.21 5.85
N LEU A 43 17.54 8.93 5.54
CA LEU A 43 18.07 8.51 4.24
C LEU A 43 17.17 8.99 3.08
N PHE A 44 15.86 8.80 3.17
CA PHE A 44 14.95 9.20 2.11
C PHE A 44 14.94 10.71 1.89
N GLN A 45 14.96 11.51 2.96
CA GLN A 45 15.02 12.97 2.87
C GLN A 45 16.30 13.47 2.23
N THR A 46 17.41 12.76 2.42
CA THR A 46 18.77 13.18 1.98
C THR A 46 19.23 12.52 0.69
N ALA A 47 18.56 11.46 0.22
CA ALA A 47 18.96 10.70 -0.96
C ALA A 47 19.05 11.55 -2.23
N LYS A 48 18.20 12.57 -2.37
CA LYS A 48 18.27 13.53 -3.47
C LYS A 48 18.88 14.86 -3.01
N VAL A 49 20.06 15.15 -3.49
CA VAL A 49 20.80 16.37 -3.12
C VAL A 49 20.23 17.60 -3.80
N SER A 50 19.87 17.49 -5.10
CA SER A 50 19.36 18.62 -5.90
C SER A 50 17.87 18.88 -5.59
N PRO A 51 17.43 20.15 -5.50
CA PRO A 51 16.03 20.49 -5.32
C PRO A 51 15.15 20.06 -6.52
N PRO A 52 13.86 19.79 -6.32
CA PRO A 52 13.22 19.62 -5.01
C PRO A 52 13.66 18.32 -4.33
N ARG A 53 13.91 18.37 -3.02
CA ARG A 53 14.23 17.18 -2.21
C ARG A 53 12.97 16.33 -1.99
N TYR A 54 13.18 15.09 -1.57
CA TYR A 54 12.05 14.22 -1.22
C TYR A 54 11.42 14.67 0.11
N THR A 55 10.10 14.65 0.14
CA THR A 55 9.33 14.84 1.36
C THR A 55 8.90 13.48 1.89
N VAL A 56 9.28 13.18 3.13
CA VAL A 56 8.89 11.95 3.80
C VAL A 56 7.70 12.24 4.70
N LYS A 57 6.62 11.49 4.50
CA LYS A 57 5.46 11.47 5.38
C LYS A 57 5.43 10.15 6.13
N VAL A 58 5.59 10.20 7.43
CA VAL A 58 5.38 9.04 8.29
C VAL A 58 3.88 8.80 8.42
N MET A 59 3.46 7.57 8.18
CA MET A 59 2.07 7.15 8.25
C MET A 59 1.83 6.37 9.54
N GLU A 60 0.81 6.80 10.29
CA GLU A 60 0.34 6.09 11.46
C GLU A 60 -0.77 5.09 11.07
N PHE A 61 -1.03 4.10 11.92
CA PHE A 61 -2.08 3.11 11.63
C PHE A 61 -3.47 3.74 11.42
N SER A 62 -3.75 4.87 12.05
CA SER A 62 -5.00 5.64 11.90
C SER A 62 -5.13 6.37 10.56
N ASP A 63 -4.03 6.57 9.84
CA ASP A 63 -4.03 7.16 8.50
C ASP A 63 -4.59 6.20 7.44
N PHE A 64 -4.51 4.90 7.70
CA PHE A 64 -5.04 3.88 6.80
C PHE A 64 -6.56 3.76 6.96
N LYS A 65 -7.28 3.94 5.85
CA LYS A 65 -8.74 3.95 5.84
C LYS A 65 -9.31 2.63 5.31
N ASP A 66 -10.46 2.23 5.83
CA ASP A 66 -11.16 1.01 5.42
C ASP A 66 -11.89 1.22 4.09
N PHE A 67 -11.12 1.13 3.01
CA PHE A 67 -11.68 1.18 1.66
C PHE A 67 -12.43 -0.09 1.28
N ARG A 68 -12.20 -1.22 1.95
CA ARG A 68 -12.94 -2.46 1.72
C ARG A 68 -14.39 -2.27 2.13
N ASP A 69 -14.64 -1.83 3.37
CA ASP A 69 -15.98 -1.54 3.87
C ASP A 69 -16.70 -0.51 2.98
N LEU A 70 -15.96 0.52 2.52
CA LEU A 70 -16.52 1.47 1.57
C LEU A 70 -16.91 0.80 0.25
N SER A 71 -16.05 -0.03 -0.33
CA SER A 71 -16.31 -0.68 -1.62
C SER A 71 -17.48 -1.65 -1.54
N GLU A 72 -17.59 -2.45 -0.50
CA GLU A 72 -18.68 -3.39 -0.27
C GLU A 72 -20.03 -2.68 -0.18
N ARG A 73 -20.06 -1.49 0.42
CA ARG A 73 -21.27 -0.67 0.53
C ARG A 73 -21.59 0.15 -0.73
N ALA A 74 -20.60 0.51 -1.51
CA ALA A 74 -20.75 1.45 -2.62
C ALA A 74 -20.77 0.80 -4.00
N ILE A 75 -20.17 -0.38 -4.18
CA ILE A 75 -19.96 -0.99 -5.49
C ILE A 75 -20.49 -2.43 -5.48
N ARG A 76 -21.17 -2.82 -6.56
CA ARG A 76 -21.53 -4.23 -6.77
C ARG A 76 -20.40 -4.94 -7.50
N ASP A 77 -19.91 -6.05 -6.97
CA ASP A 77 -18.81 -6.85 -7.53
C ASP A 77 -19.04 -7.25 -8.98
N SER A 78 -20.30 -7.55 -9.36
CA SER A 78 -20.67 -7.89 -10.74
C SER A 78 -20.33 -6.80 -11.77
N CYS A 79 -20.11 -5.56 -11.32
CA CYS A 79 -19.77 -4.44 -12.21
C CYS A 79 -18.29 -4.42 -12.60
N LEU A 80 -17.44 -5.13 -11.86
CA LEU A 80 -15.99 -5.12 -12.03
C LEU A 80 -15.45 -6.39 -12.71
N THR A 81 -16.32 -7.17 -13.33
CA THR A 81 -15.93 -8.39 -14.06
C THR A 81 -14.90 -8.05 -15.14
N GLY A 82 -13.76 -8.74 -15.06
CA GLY A 82 -12.66 -8.55 -16.02
C GLY A 82 -11.74 -7.37 -15.73
N ILE A 83 -11.79 -6.78 -14.53
CA ILE A 83 -10.94 -5.65 -14.12
C ILE A 83 -9.44 -5.95 -14.31
N SER A 84 -9.02 -7.20 -14.14
CA SER A 84 -7.63 -7.62 -14.32
C SER A 84 -7.10 -7.47 -15.75
N ARG A 85 -8.00 -7.34 -16.74
CA ARG A 85 -7.64 -7.12 -18.15
C ARG A 85 -7.67 -5.65 -18.57
N TRP A 86 -8.16 -4.76 -17.70
CA TRP A 86 -8.27 -3.35 -18.05
C TRP A 86 -6.92 -2.66 -17.91
N HIS A 87 -6.45 -2.07 -19.00
CA HIS A 87 -5.24 -1.25 -19.02
C HIS A 87 -5.53 0.22 -18.79
N MET A 88 -6.77 0.65 -19.04
CA MET A 88 -7.17 2.03 -18.79
C MET A 88 -8.57 2.09 -18.18
N ILE A 89 -8.72 2.91 -17.16
CA ILE A 89 -10.00 3.25 -16.53
C ILE A 89 -10.14 4.78 -16.57
N CYS A 90 -11.21 5.27 -17.20
CA CYS A 90 -11.49 6.70 -17.27
C CYS A 90 -12.82 7.02 -16.62
N PHE A 91 -12.83 8.05 -15.79
CA PHE A 91 -14.02 8.65 -15.28
C PHE A 91 -14.28 9.96 -16.02
N ARG A 92 -15.44 10.09 -16.64
CA ARG A 92 -15.83 11.29 -17.36
C ARG A 92 -17.34 11.52 -17.27
N LYS A 93 -17.77 12.75 -17.52
CA LYS A 93 -19.20 13.08 -17.60
C LYS A 93 -19.79 12.52 -18.88
N ASN A 94 -20.92 11.83 -18.76
CA ASN A 94 -21.72 11.39 -19.90
C ASN A 94 -22.63 12.53 -20.41
N HIS A 95 -23.43 12.27 -21.45
CA HIS A 95 -24.37 13.22 -22.04
C HIS A 95 -25.43 13.76 -21.06
N ARG A 96 -25.64 13.08 -19.92
CA ARG A 96 -26.55 13.50 -18.83
C ARG A 96 -25.81 14.23 -17.71
N ASN A 97 -24.59 14.67 -17.94
CA ASN A 97 -23.71 15.33 -16.95
C ASN A 97 -23.45 14.49 -15.68
N LYS A 98 -23.62 13.15 -15.77
CA LYS A 98 -23.31 12.21 -14.68
C LYS A 98 -21.96 11.57 -14.91
N VAL A 99 -21.22 11.33 -13.82
CA VAL A 99 -19.96 10.60 -13.89
C VAL A 99 -20.22 9.16 -14.35
N ALA A 100 -19.52 8.75 -15.40
CA ALA A 100 -19.55 7.41 -15.95
C ALA A 100 -18.13 6.85 -16.03
N MET A 101 -18.00 5.55 -15.86
CA MET A 101 -16.74 4.82 -15.98
C MET A 101 -16.63 4.20 -17.35
N PHE A 102 -15.48 4.40 -17.99
CA PHE A 102 -15.11 3.84 -19.28
C PHE A 102 -13.81 3.07 -19.10
N VAL A 103 -13.71 1.92 -19.72
CA VAL A 103 -12.56 1.04 -19.61
C VAL A 103 -12.07 0.62 -20.99
N SER A 104 -10.79 0.29 -21.06
CA SER A 104 -10.17 -0.25 -22.26
C SER A 104 -9.16 -1.34 -21.86
N ASP A 105 -9.12 -2.42 -22.64
CA ASP A 105 -8.22 -3.54 -22.39
C ASP A 105 -6.81 -3.30 -22.98
N ASN A 106 -6.63 -2.23 -23.76
CA ASN A 106 -5.33 -1.71 -24.19
C ASN A 106 -5.43 -0.20 -24.44
N TYR A 107 -4.32 0.49 -24.71
CA TYR A 107 -4.31 1.95 -24.89
C TYR A 107 -4.89 2.44 -26.23
N GLU A 108 -4.94 1.57 -27.22
CA GLU A 108 -5.38 1.88 -28.60
C GLU A 108 -6.84 1.48 -28.85
N ALA A 109 -7.39 0.60 -28.01
CA ALA A 109 -8.76 0.12 -28.18
C ALA A 109 -9.80 1.18 -27.78
N ASP A 110 -10.96 1.10 -28.43
CA ASP A 110 -12.10 1.92 -28.06
C ASP A 110 -12.54 1.67 -26.63
N GLN A 111 -12.83 2.75 -25.93
CA GLN A 111 -13.29 2.68 -24.55
C GLN A 111 -14.75 2.28 -24.50
N ARG A 112 -15.07 1.24 -23.75
CA ARG A 112 -16.44 0.82 -23.47
C ARG A 112 -16.93 1.35 -22.12
N SER A 113 -18.19 1.74 -22.05
CA SER A 113 -18.81 2.15 -20.79
C SER A 113 -19.10 0.93 -19.91
N VAL A 114 -18.77 1.04 -18.64
CA VAL A 114 -19.08 0.05 -17.60
C VAL A 114 -20.14 0.64 -16.70
N ALA A 115 -21.25 -0.10 -16.57
CA ALA A 115 -22.32 0.28 -15.66
C ALA A 115 -21.91 -0.09 -14.21
N TRP A 116 -21.24 0.84 -13.54
CA TRP A 116 -21.09 0.74 -12.10
C TRP A 116 -22.29 1.42 -11.43
N ARG A 117 -22.97 0.72 -10.57
CA ARG A 117 -24.10 1.27 -9.81
C ARG A 117 -23.69 1.36 -8.36
N PRO A 118 -23.66 2.55 -7.76
CA PRO A 118 -23.54 2.65 -6.32
C PRO A 118 -24.71 1.95 -5.65
N VAL A 119 -24.45 1.14 -4.67
CA VAL A 119 -25.44 0.49 -3.83
C VAL A 119 -25.77 1.44 -2.68
N GLY A 120 -26.86 2.18 -2.79
CA GLY A 120 -27.34 3.04 -1.71
C GLY A 120 -26.88 4.49 -1.74
N ALA A 121 -27.08 5.19 -0.63
CA ALA A 121 -26.77 6.60 -0.47
C ALA A 121 -25.28 6.88 -0.71
N GLN A 122 -24.99 8.03 -1.30
CA GLN A 122 -23.67 8.51 -1.65
C GLN A 122 -22.62 8.13 -0.61
N ALA A 123 -21.61 7.38 -1.04
CA ALA A 123 -20.46 7.05 -0.20
C ALA A 123 -19.78 8.35 0.24
N ASN A 124 -20.01 8.74 1.48
CA ASN A 124 -19.39 9.93 2.03
C ASN A 124 -17.99 9.60 2.51
N LEU A 125 -16.98 10.03 1.75
CA LEU A 125 -15.57 9.82 2.07
C LEU A 125 -15.16 10.44 3.41
N SER A 126 -15.92 11.43 3.90
CA SER A 126 -15.65 12.07 5.20
C SER A 126 -15.88 11.15 6.39
N PHE A 127 -16.57 10.01 6.18
CA PHE A 127 -16.86 9.02 7.23
C PHE A 127 -16.09 7.71 7.04
N LEU A 128 -14.98 7.72 6.30
CA LEU A 128 -14.11 6.56 6.23
C LEU A 128 -13.50 6.28 7.59
N ARG A 129 -13.84 5.13 8.16
CA ARG A 129 -13.24 4.64 9.40
C ARG A 129 -11.76 4.32 9.18
N ALA A 130 -10.97 4.32 10.26
CA ALA A 130 -9.66 3.73 10.23
C ALA A 130 -9.77 2.23 9.90
N ALA A 131 -8.86 1.70 9.10
CA ALA A 131 -8.80 0.28 8.77
C ALA A 131 -8.37 -0.55 9.99
N TYR A 132 -7.69 0.07 10.94
CA TYR A 132 -7.15 -0.57 12.13
C TYR A 132 -7.51 0.25 13.36
N GLU A 133 -7.93 -0.40 14.43
CA GLU A 133 -8.22 0.24 15.72
C GLU A 133 -6.94 0.50 16.53
N LYS A 134 -5.90 -0.27 16.29
CA LYS A 134 -4.59 -0.20 16.94
C LYS A 134 -3.49 -0.60 15.95
N PRO A 135 -2.21 -0.30 16.22
CA PRO A 135 -1.10 -0.73 15.37
C PRO A 135 -1.14 -2.25 15.14
N LEU A 136 -0.77 -2.71 13.94
CA LEU A 136 -0.73 -4.14 13.64
C LEU A 136 0.32 -4.85 14.51
N PRO A 137 0.05 -6.09 14.98
CA PRO A 137 1.00 -6.81 15.80
C PRO A 137 2.26 -7.19 15.02
N VAL A 138 3.41 -7.02 15.67
CA VAL A 138 4.68 -7.54 15.17
C VAL A 138 5.00 -8.80 15.94
N SER A 139 5.39 -9.88 15.26
CA SER A 139 5.75 -11.13 15.90
C SER A 139 6.86 -10.93 16.94
N LYS A 140 6.64 -11.38 18.18
CA LYS A 140 7.65 -11.33 19.24
C LYS A 140 8.92 -12.10 18.87
N ALA A 141 8.80 -13.19 18.11
CA ALA A 141 9.95 -13.93 17.59
C ALA A 141 10.79 -13.03 16.67
N LYS A 142 10.15 -12.32 15.73
CA LYS A 142 10.83 -11.38 14.83
C LYS A 142 11.52 -10.23 15.58
N ILE A 143 10.89 -9.69 16.62
CA ILE A 143 11.50 -8.64 17.43
C ILE A 143 12.74 -9.18 18.15
N ARG A 144 12.68 -10.39 18.71
CA ARG A 144 13.82 -11.04 19.37
C ARG A 144 14.96 -11.33 18.40
N ASP A 145 14.64 -11.77 17.18
CA ASP A 145 15.65 -11.97 16.14
C ASP A 145 16.36 -10.64 15.80
N CYS A 146 15.62 -9.56 15.68
CA CYS A 146 16.18 -8.22 15.48
C CYS A 146 17.08 -7.82 16.67
N LEU A 147 16.64 -8.03 17.91
CA LEU A 147 17.45 -7.78 19.10
C LEU A 147 18.77 -8.58 19.10
N GLY A 148 18.74 -9.84 18.65
CA GLY A 148 19.95 -10.65 18.48
C GLY A 148 20.92 -10.13 17.43
N LEU A 149 20.46 -9.32 16.49
CA LEU A 149 21.30 -8.70 15.46
C LEU A 149 21.81 -7.32 15.85
N VAL A 150 21.16 -6.67 16.81
CA VAL A 150 21.46 -5.28 17.21
C VAL A 150 22.90 -5.08 17.62
N ASP A 151 23.53 -6.05 18.32
CA ASP A 151 24.91 -5.93 18.78
C ASP A 151 25.95 -5.89 17.65
N LYS A 152 25.53 -6.21 16.44
CA LYS A 152 26.39 -6.11 15.23
C LYS A 152 26.40 -4.69 14.65
N LEU A 153 25.52 -3.81 15.15
CA LEU A 153 25.39 -2.44 14.66
C LEU A 153 26.34 -1.50 15.41
N THR A 154 26.87 -0.52 14.72
CA THR A 154 27.72 0.53 15.33
C THR A 154 26.92 1.35 16.34
N ASN A 155 25.67 1.72 15.99
CA ASN A 155 24.77 2.45 16.88
C ASN A 155 23.75 1.49 17.55
N HIS A 156 24.27 0.44 18.18
CA HIS A 156 23.45 -0.62 18.80
C HIS A 156 22.53 -0.13 19.94
N ARG A 157 22.93 0.91 20.67
CA ARG A 157 22.10 1.40 21.80
C ARG A 157 20.74 1.91 21.35
N SER A 158 20.68 2.75 20.34
CA SER A 158 19.43 3.30 19.82
C SER A 158 18.54 2.22 19.21
N ALA A 159 19.14 1.31 18.45
CA ALA A 159 18.39 0.19 17.86
C ALA A 159 17.86 -0.75 18.96
N ARG A 160 18.65 -1.06 19.98
CA ARG A 160 18.20 -1.88 21.13
C ARG A 160 17.03 -1.25 21.83
N GLN A 161 17.13 0.04 22.18
CA GLN A 161 16.04 0.76 22.85
C GLN A 161 14.75 0.76 22.02
N PHE A 162 14.86 0.92 20.70
CA PHE A 162 13.72 0.86 19.80
C PHE A 162 13.04 -0.53 19.83
N PHE A 163 13.78 -1.62 19.68
CA PHE A 163 13.21 -2.96 19.64
C PHE A 163 12.71 -3.45 21.01
N GLU A 164 13.35 -3.04 22.11
CA GLU A 164 12.87 -3.30 23.47
C GLU A 164 11.55 -2.58 23.72
N GLY A 165 11.45 -1.29 23.37
CA GLY A 165 10.19 -0.55 23.44
C GLY A 165 9.08 -1.15 22.57
N LEU A 166 9.43 -1.62 21.36
CA LEU A 166 8.47 -2.31 20.50
C LEU A 166 7.97 -3.61 21.12
N LEU A 167 8.82 -4.35 21.84
CA LEU A 167 8.43 -5.58 22.54
C LEU A 167 7.47 -5.27 23.69
N GLU A 168 7.76 -4.24 24.49
CA GLU A 168 6.88 -3.75 25.57
C GLU A 168 5.52 -3.32 25.03
N ASP A 169 5.49 -2.57 23.93
CA ASP A 169 4.26 -2.15 23.29
C ASP A 169 3.44 -3.35 22.80
N GLN A 170 4.08 -4.38 22.23
CA GLN A 170 3.38 -5.60 21.83
C GLN A 170 2.78 -6.33 23.03
N GLU A 171 3.46 -6.37 24.17
CA GLU A 171 2.94 -7.00 25.38
C GLU A 171 1.76 -6.23 25.99
N ARG A 172 1.81 -4.90 25.94
CA ARG A 172 0.75 -4.02 26.41
C ARG A 172 -0.49 -4.08 25.52
N LEU A 173 -0.31 -4.00 24.17
CA LEU A 173 -1.41 -3.94 23.22
C LEU A 173 -2.00 -5.30 22.87
N TYR A 174 -1.22 -6.37 23.03
CA TYR A 174 -1.56 -7.75 22.69
C TYR A 174 -1.17 -8.72 23.81
N PRO A 175 -1.85 -8.68 24.96
CA PRO A 175 -1.56 -9.59 26.06
C PRO A 175 -1.82 -11.04 25.66
N THR A 176 -1.05 -11.96 26.20
CA THR A 176 -0.89 -13.36 25.78
C THR A 176 -2.18 -14.18 25.73
N HIS A 177 -3.26 -13.74 26.37
CA HIS A 177 -4.56 -14.42 26.35
C HIS A 177 -5.31 -14.33 25.03
N GLU A 178 -4.96 -13.39 24.12
CA GLU A 178 -5.59 -13.24 22.80
C GLU A 178 -4.79 -13.92 21.66
N GLN A 179 -3.63 -14.54 21.95
CA GLN A 179 -2.72 -15.08 20.93
C GLN A 179 -3.01 -16.51 20.49
N ASN A 180 -4.10 -17.14 20.96
CA ASN A 180 -4.50 -18.49 20.56
C ASN A 180 -5.47 -18.54 19.36
N THR A 181 -5.64 -17.48 18.61
CA THR A 181 -6.29 -17.56 17.31
C THR A 181 -5.21 -17.86 16.29
N PRO A 182 -5.23 -19.03 15.59
CA PRO A 182 -4.30 -19.33 14.53
C PRO A 182 -4.42 -18.22 13.48
N GLY A 183 -3.31 -17.67 13.07
CA GLY A 183 -3.25 -16.53 12.19
C GLY A 183 -4.19 -16.68 11.00
N GLN A 184 -5.05 -15.71 10.81
CA GLN A 184 -5.47 -15.37 9.48
C GLN A 184 -4.21 -14.86 8.77
N GLU A 185 -3.46 -15.80 8.21
CA GLU A 185 -2.53 -15.49 7.14
C GLU A 185 -3.31 -14.68 6.13
N ALA A 186 -2.81 -13.49 5.85
CA ALA A 186 -3.29 -12.68 4.74
C ALA A 186 -3.00 -13.48 3.45
N THR A 187 -3.87 -14.43 3.13
CA THR A 187 -3.92 -15.10 1.84
C THR A 187 -4.50 -14.13 0.83
N ASN A 188 -3.72 -13.15 0.44
CA ASN A 188 -3.92 -12.36 -0.76
C ASN A 188 -2.62 -12.33 -1.55
N ALA A 189 -2.10 -13.52 -1.88
CA ALA A 189 -1.31 -13.70 -3.08
C ALA A 189 -2.33 -13.88 -4.23
N PRO A 190 -2.26 -13.12 -5.31
CA PRO A 190 -3.09 -13.40 -6.48
C PRO A 190 -2.67 -14.78 -7.01
N ASP A 191 -3.69 -15.62 -7.29
CA ASP A 191 -3.52 -16.90 -7.95
C ASP A 191 -2.59 -16.73 -9.16
N ARG A 192 -1.49 -17.47 -9.15
CA ARG A 192 -0.69 -17.70 -10.33
C ARG A 192 -1.60 -18.36 -11.35
N VAL A 193 -1.95 -17.61 -12.39
CA VAL A 193 -2.51 -18.17 -13.61
C VAL A 193 -1.50 -19.21 -14.10
N GLN A 194 -1.88 -20.48 -14.07
CA GLN A 194 -1.18 -21.52 -14.80
C GLN A 194 -1.24 -21.15 -16.28
N GLU A 195 -0.08 -20.93 -16.87
CA GLU A 195 0.09 -20.94 -18.31
C GLU A 195 -0.15 -22.39 -18.74
N ASP A 196 -1.34 -22.70 -19.23
CA ASP A 196 -1.59 -23.87 -20.04
C ASP A 196 -1.11 -23.58 -21.45
N ASP A 197 -0.11 -24.35 -21.87
CA ASP A 197 0.41 -24.46 -23.23
C ASP A 197 -0.71 -24.66 -24.27
N ILE A 198 -0.83 -23.77 -25.25
CA ILE A 198 -1.13 -24.10 -26.66
C ILE A 198 -0.44 -23.05 -27.54
#